data_b04d6ec47bb8df14ba0a81322f68ba06
#
_entry.id   b04d6ec47bb8df14ba0a81322f68ba06
#
_cell.length_a   1.000
_cell.length_b   1.000
_cell.length_c   1.000
_cell.angle_alpha   90.00
_cell.angle_beta   90.00
_cell.angle_gamma   90.00
#
_symmetry.space_group_name_H-M   'P 1'
#
loop_
_entity.id
_entity.type
_entity.pdbx_description
1 polymer ?
#
loop_
_entity_poly.entity_id
_entity_poly.type
_entity_poly.pdbx_seq_one_letter_code
_entity_poly.pdbx_strand_id
1 'polypeptide(L)'
;FESEKLTQKQRRELETVYCNIVGGNFADRLRRWTGEWSFADTNREWKEGIKKPADEAAELAEEAFANPDLLRANLEWLHSDEARSVGYFGKRLGEIDHEREWFPELLQYVEQGKSPILLASYLLGRHAAGDIEWCENLLDDWAQGEKRFSEMVFEITWRLPTSPRGAERMIMLVERGWLSSERLVHLHATDWCELTDGLAFQRLANSLLKNTTQASVQGALALIQRRLEFHPEEKESLTPIALRAVQQTSQVELQVMTEYYWYKLAEHFVDSHPLEIAGSILSLFSKENYFFADSYITDIFKRVLRKSPRNVWQITGDALIRNTSSSYRLLLWLQTWITDEVDPTILMQWAEQHGKEGASLLAELTLVSKAPLNEVAKQLLIHYGDDEGISGTLYGRFLSGMWVGSEVGYLLGKKEIAQRWLSDQEPAVRKWAKQVVEWLEEEIKRARRSEEERGLQYGVF
;
A
#
# COMPACT_ATOMS: atom_id res chain seq x y z
N PHE A 1 9.86 26.86 -19.55
CA PHE A 1 9.89 28.10 -20.36
C PHE A 1 8.66 28.94 -20.03
N GLU A 2 8.86 30.17 -19.55
CA GLU A 2 7.79 31.15 -19.29
C GLU A 2 7.21 31.63 -20.63
N SER A 3 6.35 30.83 -21.25
CA SER A 3 5.75 31.13 -22.53
C SER A 3 4.83 32.38 -22.51
N GLU A 4 4.45 32.85 -21.33
CA GLU A 4 3.54 33.98 -21.15
C GLU A 4 4.17 35.35 -21.46
N LYS A 5 5.52 35.42 -21.49
CA LYS A 5 6.25 36.69 -21.75
C LYS A 5 6.56 36.97 -23.23
N LEU A 6 6.25 36.03 -24.13
CA LEU A 6 6.54 36.21 -25.55
C LEU A 6 5.34 36.80 -26.30
N THR A 7 5.59 37.82 -27.13
CA THR A 7 4.58 38.33 -28.05
C THR A 7 4.23 37.26 -29.09
N GLN A 8 3.04 37.36 -29.69
CA GLN A 8 2.57 36.44 -30.73
C GLN A 8 3.52 36.38 -31.96
N LYS A 9 4.18 37.51 -32.27
CA LYS A 9 5.20 37.58 -33.32
C LYS A 9 6.46 36.81 -32.95
N GLN A 10 6.97 36.99 -31.73
CA GLN A 10 8.15 36.26 -31.23
C GLN A 10 7.90 34.75 -31.12
N ARG A 11 6.70 34.34 -30.76
CA ARG A 11 6.31 32.91 -30.78
C ARG A 11 6.37 32.31 -32.17
N ARG A 12 5.79 33.00 -33.19
CA ARG A 12 5.86 32.55 -34.58
C ARG A 12 7.28 32.52 -35.13
N GLU A 13 8.09 33.51 -34.81
CA GLU A 13 9.50 33.54 -35.21
C GLU A 13 10.29 32.38 -34.55
N LEU A 14 10.07 32.13 -33.27
CA LEU A 14 10.68 30.97 -32.56
C LEU A 14 10.19 29.64 -33.12
N GLU A 15 8.89 29.48 -33.40
CA GLU A 15 8.33 28.30 -34.05
C GLU A 15 8.94 28.11 -35.44
N THR A 16 9.09 29.16 -36.22
CA THR A 16 9.72 29.09 -37.54
C THR A 16 11.20 28.70 -37.46
N VAL A 17 11.94 29.31 -36.53
CA VAL A 17 13.35 28.98 -36.31
C VAL A 17 13.48 27.54 -35.80
N TYR A 18 12.62 27.13 -34.88
CA TYR A 18 12.59 25.78 -34.33
C TYR A 18 12.25 24.77 -35.43
N CYS A 19 11.23 25.02 -36.27
CA CYS A 19 10.88 24.16 -37.39
C CYS A 19 12.02 24.09 -38.45
N ASN A 20 12.74 25.17 -38.69
CA ASN A 20 13.88 25.19 -39.61
C ASN A 20 15.12 24.46 -39.06
N ILE A 21 15.32 24.47 -37.72
CA ILE A 21 16.44 23.74 -37.06
C ILE A 21 16.13 22.26 -36.93
N VAL A 22 14.87 21.88 -36.67
CA VAL A 22 14.46 20.54 -36.25
C VAL A 22 13.74 19.74 -37.35
N GLY A 23 13.35 20.36 -38.45
CA GLY A 23 12.39 19.79 -39.38
C GLY A 23 12.80 19.79 -40.85
N GLY A 24 13.98 19.24 -41.19
CA GLY A 24 14.39 19.19 -42.62
C GLY A 24 13.90 17.95 -43.36
N ASN A 25 14.28 16.78 -42.97
CA ASN A 25 14.01 15.53 -43.69
C ASN A 25 13.14 14.56 -42.85
N PHE A 26 12.71 13.47 -43.47
CA PHE A 26 11.89 12.46 -42.79
C PHE A 26 12.54 11.91 -41.51
N ALA A 27 13.83 11.56 -41.55
CA ALA A 27 14.53 10.99 -40.42
C ALA A 27 14.59 11.94 -39.21
N ASP A 28 14.77 13.25 -39.45
CA ASP A 28 14.82 14.25 -38.39
C ASP A 28 13.42 14.43 -37.73
N ARG A 29 12.35 14.48 -38.56
CA ARG A 29 10.96 14.50 -38.05
C ARG A 29 10.64 13.23 -37.29
N LEU A 30 11.03 12.07 -37.81
CA LEU A 30 10.80 10.78 -37.16
C LEU A 30 11.48 10.72 -35.79
N ARG A 31 12.78 11.05 -35.70
CA ARG A 31 13.52 11.08 -34.43
C ARG A 31 12.91 12.03 -33.43
N ARG A 32 12.44 13.17 -33.87
CA ARG A 32 11.75 14.13 -32.98
C ARG A 32 10.49 13.53 -32.37
N TRP A 33 9.60 12.98 -33.18
CA TRP A 33 8.29 12.53 -32.73
C TRP A 33 8.27 11.13 -32.09
N THR A 34 9.32 10.33 -32.33
CA THR A 34 9.46 9.00 -31.74
C THR A 34 10.51 8.93 -30.63
N GLY A 35 11.43 9.91 -30.53
CA GLY A 35 12.55 9.90 -29.59
C GLY A 35 12.26 10.60 -28.26
N GLU A 36 11.43 11.63 -28.26
CA GLU A 36 11.12 12.37 -27.04
C GLU A 36 9.97 11.71 -26.27
N TRP A 37 10.05 11.79 -24.94
CA TRP A 37 8.87 11.52 -24.12
C TRP A 37 7.84 12.61 -24.42
N SER A 38 6.67 12.21 -24.86
CA SER A 38 5.55 13.14 -25.06
C SER A 38 4.98 13.57 -23.69
N PHE A 39 5.76 14.31 -22.89
CA PHE A 39 5.24 15.05 -21.73
C PHE A 39 4.13 16.05 -22.12
N ALA A 40 3.92 16.20 -23.39
CA ALA A 40 2.95 17.12 -23.94
C ALA A 40 1.50 16.64 -23.85
N ASP A 41 1.23 15.35 -23.65
CA ASP A 41 -0.13 14.80 -23.61
C ASP A 41 -0.84 14.92 -22.26
N THR A 42 -0.12 15.22 -21.20
CA THR A 42 -0.74 15.40 -19.90
C THR A 42 -1.20 16.84 -19.69
N ASN A 43 -2.50 17.10 -19.89
CA ASN A 43 -3.23 18.33 -19.46
C ASN A 43 -2.89 19.67 -20.11
N ARG A 44 -2.34 19.73 -21.32
CA ARG A 44 -2.33 20.98 -22.09
C ARG A 44 -3.54 21.00 -23.01
N GLU A 45 -4.37 22.05 -22.88
CA GLU A 45 -5.30 22.45 -23.94
C GLU A 45 -4.47 22.79 -25.20
N TRP A 46 -4.48 21.89 -26.15
CA TRP A 46 -3.85 22.11 -27.45
C TRP A 46 -4.64 23.24 -28.15
N LYS A 47 -3.94 24.32 -28.49
CA LYS A 47 -4.56 25.40 -29.27
C LYS A 47 -4.97 24.85 -30.62
N GLU A 48 -6.13 25.28 -31.13
CA GLU A 48 -6.57 24.96 -32.46
C GLU A 48 -5.44 25.21 -33.48
N GLY A 49 -5.16 24.22 -34.33
CA GLY A 49 -4.14 24.25 -35.37
C GLY A 49 -2.76 23.68 -35.01
N ILE A 50 -2.54 23.19 -33.76
CA ILE A 50 -1.33 22.45 -33.41
C ILE A 50 -1.66 20.94 -33.40
N LYS A 51 -0.98 20.18 -34.25
CA LYS A 51 -1.15 18.72 -34.31
C LYS A 51 -0.62 18.09 -33.01
N LYS A 52 -1.31 17.07 -32.53
CA LYS A 52 -0.84 16.27 -31.39
C LYS A 52 0.33 15.38 -31.80
N PRO A 53 1.26 15.05 -30.89
CA PRO A 53 2.37 14.13 -31.18
C PRO A 53 1.91 12.79 -31.78
N ALA A 54 0.77 12.27 -31.34
CA ALA A 54 0.17 11.07 -31.91
C ALA A 54 -0.20 11.21 -33.38
N ASP A 55 -0.76 12.36 -33.77
CA ASP A 55 -1.17 12.64 -35.15
C ASP A 55 0.05 12.79 -36.07
N GLU A 56 1.10 13.47 -35.62
CA GLU A 56 2.36 13.59 -36.34
C GLU A 56 3.07 12.25 -36.53
N ALA A 57 3.12 11.42 -35.48
CA ALA A 57 3.68 10.08 -35.57
C ALA A 57 2.88 9.18 -36.51
N ALA A 58 1.55 9.32 -36.54
CA ALA A 58 0.68 8.60 -37.45
C ALA A 58 0.91 9.02 -38.92
N GLU A 59 1.02 10.32 -39.19
CA GLU A 59 1.34 10.82 -40.56
C GLU A 59 2.72 10.36 -41.04
N LEU A 60 3.71 10.31 -40.16
CA LEU A 60 5.02 9.76 -40.49
C LEU A 60 4.95 8.26 -40.78
N ALA A 61 4.09 7.50 -40.12
CA ALA A 61 3.88 6.09 -40.44
C ALA A 61 3.24 5.91 -41.82
N GLU A 62 2.28 6.77 -42.19
CA GLU A 62 1.68 6.78 -43.53
C GLU A 62 2.70 7.15 -44.64
N GLU A 63 3.53 8.17 -44.39
CA GLU A 63 4.61 8.57 -45.29
C GLU A 63 5.64 7.45 -45.47
N ALA A 64 6.00 6.77 -44.38
CA ALA A 64 6.92 5.65 -44.38
C ALA A 64 6.34 4.43 -45.09
N PHE A 65 5.06 4.14 -44.90
CA PHE A 65 4.37 3.04 -45.57
C PHE A 65 4.30 3.26 -47.08
N ALA A 66 4.01 4.50 -47.53
CA ALA A 66 4.00 4.88 -48.94
C ALA A 66 5.40 4.85 -49.57
N ASN A 67 6.47 4.94 -48.78
CA ASN A 67 7.86 4.95 -49.23
C ASN A 67 8.69 3.93 -48.45
N PRO A 68 8.65 2.64 -48.78
CA PRO A 68 9.30 1.56 -48.05
C PRO A 68 10.77 1.77 -47.74
N ASP A 69 11.52 2.43 -48.65
CA ASP A 69 12.94 2.71 -48.45
C ASP A 69 13.20 3.68 -47.28
N LEU A 70 12.28 4.62 -47.04
CA LEU A 70 12.35 5.51 -45.88
C LEU A 70 12.18 4.73 -44.57
N LEU A 71 11.27 3.77 -44.55
CA LEU A 71 11.05 2.94 -43.37
C LEU A 71 12.28 2.06 -43.09
N ARG A 72 12.76 1.34 -44.12
CA ARG A 72 13.96 0.48 -44.00
C ARG A 72 15.19 1.24 -43.52
N ALA A 73 15.41 2.43 -44.05
CA ALA A 73 16.55 3.28 -43.64
C ALA A 73 16.50 3.71 -42.17
N ASN A 74 15.33 3.63 -41.52
CA ASN A 74 15.12 4.10 -40.14
C ASN A 74 14.75 2.97 -39.17
N LEU A 75 14.62 1.71 -39.58
CA LEU A 75 14.26 0.59 -38.70
C LEU A 75 15.23 0.41 -37.54
N GLU A 76 16.54 0.58 -37.77
CA GLU A 76 17.53 0.50 -36.68
C GLU A 76 17.27 1.54 -35.59
N TRP A 77 16.94 2.78 -35.96
CA TRP A 77 16.53 3.80 -35.00
C TRP A 77 15.24 3.45 -34.29
N LEU A 78 14.20 3.05 -35.04
CA LEU A 78 12.87 2.74 -34.48
C LEU A 78 12.89 1.55 -33.51
N HIS A 79 13.88 0.68 -33.60
CA HIS A 79 14.14 -0.43 -32.67
C HIS A 79 15.19 -0.11 -31.60
N SER A 80 15.64 1.15 -31.50
CA SER A 80 16.57 1.57 -30.44
C SER A 80 15.85 1.96 -29.16
N ASP A 81 16.57 1.98 -28.03
CA ASP A 81 16.08 2.46 -26.75
C ASP A 81 15.82 3.98 -26.74
N GLU A 82 16.32 4.70 -27.74
CA GLU A 82 16.12 6.13 -27.92
C GLU A 82 14.75 6.44 -28.53
N ALA A 83 14.13 5.51 -29.25
CA ALA A 83 12.79 5.66 -29.85
C ALA A 83 11.68 5.42 -28.84
N ARG A 84 11.65 6.20 -27.77
CA ARG A 84 10.79 5.99 -26.57
C ARG A 84 9.29 6.14 -26.82
N SER A 85 8.91 6.95 -27.82
CA SER A 85 7.51 7.25 -28.19
C SER A 85 7.09 6.60 -29.51
N VAL A 86 7.78 5.54 -29.92
CA VAL A 86 7.52 4.82 -31.19
C VAL A 86 6.13 4.15 -31.24
N GLY A 87 5.43 4.05 -30.12
CA GLY A 87 4.14 3.38 -30.01
C GLY A 87 3.05 3.89 -30.97
N TYR A 88 2.88 5.20 -31.09
CA TYR A 88 1.90 5.78 -32.02
C TYR A 88 2.23 5.50 -33.50
N PHE A 89 3.51 5.60 -33.85
CA PHE A 89 4.01 5.25 -35.17
C PHE A 89 3.75 3.78 -35.50
N GLY A 90 4.16 2.87 -34.58
CA GLY A 90 3.99 1.42 -34.76
C GLY A 90 2.53 1.01 -34.88
N LYS A 91 1.67 1.58 -34.02
CA LYS A 91 0.22 1.32 -34.09
C LYS A 91 -0.37 1.73 -35.42
N ARG A 92 -0.06 2.95 -35.91
CA ARG A 92 -0.57 3.42 -37.19
C ARG A 92 -0.03 2.59 -38.35
N LEU A 93 1.27 2.23 -38.33
CA LEU A 93 1.85 1.34 -39.33
C LEU A 93 1.10 0.00 -39.38
N GLY A 94 0.81 -0.60 -38.20
CA GLY A 94 0.00 -1.81 -38.14
C GLY A 94 -1.43 -1.64 -38.65
N GLU A 95 -2.09 -0.52 -38.38
CA GLU A 95 -3.45 -0.25 -38.87
C GLU A 95 -3.54 -0.24 -40.40
N ILE A 96 -2.54 0.32 -41.10
CA ILE A 96 -2.54 0.51 -42.56
C ILE A 96 -1.90 -0.64 -43.35
N ASP A 97 -1.07 -1.46 -42.72
CA ASP A 97 -0.40 -2.60 -43.36
C ASP A 97 -1.31 -3.83 -43.44
N HIS A 98 -2.32 -3.78 -44.31
CA HIS A 98 -3.36 -4.82 -44.39
C HIS A 98 -2.81 -6.18 -44.78
N GLU A 99 -1.74 -6.26 -45.58
CA GLU A 99 -1.12 -7.49 -46.06
C GLU A 99 -0.01 -8.01 -45.14
N ARG A 100 0.29 -7.29 -44.05
CA ARG A 100 1.33 -7.63 -43.07
C ARG A 100 2.72 -7.70 -43.65
N GLU A 101 3.00 -6.87 -44.66
CA GLU A 101 4.28 -6.87 -45.39
C GLU A 101 5.47 -6.54 -44.48
N TRP A 102 5.26 -5.67 -43.48
CA TRP A 102 6.29 -5.25 -42.56
C TRP A 102 6.51 -6.19 -41.37
N PHE A 103 5.55 -7.06 -41.06
CA PHE A 103 5.68 -7.97 -39.92
C PHE A 103 6.95 -8.81 -39.90
N PRO A 104 7.39 -9.47 -41.00
CA PRO A 104 8.60 -10.26 -40.98
C PRO A 104 9.87 -9.45 -40.71
N GLU A 105 9.98 -8.24 -41.29
CA GLU A 105 11.13 -7.36 -41.06
C GLU A 105 11.18 -6.86 -39.59
N LEU A 106 10.04 -6.44 -39.03
CA LEU A 106 9.95 -6.00 -37.63
C LEU A 106 10.28 -7.13 -36.64
N LEU A 107 9.79 -8.36 -36.93
CA LEU A 107 10.08 -9.53 -36.10
C LEU A 107 11.58 -9.86 -36.11
N GLN A 108 12.23 -9.76 -37.26
CA GLN A 108 13.67 -10.04 -37.40
C GLN A 108 14.52 -9.14 -36.46
N TYR A 109 14.16 -7.85 -36.29
CA TYR A 109 14.86 -6.96 -35.35
C TYR A 109 14.69 -7.42 -33.90
N VAL A 110 13.49 -7.83 -33.50
CA VAL A 110 13.23 -8.35 -32.15
C VAL A 110 13.98 -9.68 -31.92
N GLU A 111 14.05 -10.54 -32.93
CA GLU A 111 14.83 -11.78 -32.88
C GLU A 111 16.34 -11.55 -32.72
N GLN A 112 16.84 -10.42 -33.21
CA GLN A 112 18.21 -9.95 -32.99
C GLN A 112 18.42 -9.29 -31.62
N GLY A 113 17.41 -9.24 -30.74
CA GLY A 113 17.51 -8.70 -29.41
C GLY A 113 17.32 -7.17 -29.33
N LYS A 114 16.77 -6.54 -30.37
CA LYS A 114 16.43 -5.12 -30.39
C LYS A 114 15.11 -4.87 -29.65
N SER A 115 14.80 -3.58 -29.38
CA SER A 115 13.59 -3.18 -28.67
C SER A 115 12.30 -3.73 -29.32
N PRO A 116 11.41 -4.40 -28.56
CA PRO A 116 10.19 -4.98 -29.10
C PRO A 116 9.04 -3.96 -29.22
N ILE A 117 9.21 -2.70 -28.77
CA ILE A 117 8.12 -1.72 -28.63
C ILE A 117 7.44 -1.43 -29.97
N LEU A 118 8.23 -1.27 -31.04
CA LEU A 118 7.67 -1.03 -32.38
C LEU A 118 6.79 -2.20 -32.83
N LEU A 119 7.29 -3.45 -32.75
CA LEU A 119 6.53 -4.64 -33.13
C LEU A 119 5.28 -4.84 -32.24
N ALA A 120 5.41 -4.62 -30.94
CA ALA A 120 4.28 -4.69 -30.03
C ALA A 120 3.17 -3.69 -30.42
N SER A 121 3.56 -2.47 -30.73
CA SER A 121 2.62 -1.43 -31.14
C SER A 121 2.01 -1.69 -32.53
N TYR A 122 2.80 -2.23 -33.45
CA TYR A 122 2.31 -2.69 -34.74
C TYR A 122 1.22 -3.78 -34.59
N LEU A 123 1.43 -4.76 -33.72
CA LEU A 123 0.42 -5.80 -33.45
C LEU A 123 -0.86 -5.23 -32.82
N LEU A 124 -0.73 -4.25 -31.93
CA LEU A 124 -1.91 -3.51 -31.41
C LEU A 124 -2.67 -2.80 -32.54
N GLY A 125 -1.95 -2.24 -33.52
CA GLY A 125 -2.54 -1.63 -34.72
C GLY A 125 -3.25 -2.67 -35.60
N ARG A 126 -2.63 -3.84 -35.85
CA ARG A 126 -3.25 -4.93 -36.60
C ARG A 126 -4.52 -5.45 -35.96
N HIS A 127 -4.46 -5.66 -34.64
CA HIS A 127 -5.64 -6.06 -33.87
C HIS A 127 -6.77 -5.03 -33.98
N ALA A 128 -6.45 -3.74 -33.86
CA ALA A 128 -7.43 -2.67 -34.01
C ALA A 128 -8.01 -2.57 -35.43
N ALA A 129 -7.23 -2.94 -36.46
CA ALA A 129 -7.65 -3.02 -37.86
C ALA A 129 -8.51 -4.25 -38.20
N GLY A 130 -8.74 -5.15 -37.22
CA GLY A 130 -9.63 -6.31 -37.36
C GLY A 130 -8.92 -7.66 -37.51
N ASP A 131 -7.58 -7.71 -37.53
CA ASP A 131 -6.81 -8.95 -37.58
C ASP A 131 -6.76 -9.70 -36.24
N ILE A 132 -7.88 -9.72 -35.52
CA ILE A 132 -7.96 -10.20 -34.13
C ILE A 132 -7.44 -11.64 -34.02
N GLU A 133 -7.98 -12.56 -34.82
CA GLU A 133 -7.67 -13.98 -34.71
C GLU A 133 -6.20 -14.27 -35.05
N TRP A 134 -5.65 -13.57 -36.04
CA TRP A 134 -4.23 -13.70 -36.38
C TRP A 134 -3.32 -13.22 -35.25
N CYS A 135 -3.61 -12.05 -34.66
CA CYS A 135 -2.85 -11.53 -33.53
C CYS A 135 -2.92 -12.45 -32.31
N GLU A 136 -4.11 -12.94 -31.99
CA GLU A 136 -4.32 -13.82 -30.85
C GLU A 136 -3.59 -15.18 -31.03
N ASN A 137 -3.64 -15.77 -32.24
CA ASN A 137 -2.92 -17.02 -32.54
C ASN A 137 -1.41 -16.83 -32.43
N LEU A 138 -0.88 -15.72 -32.98
CA LEU A 138 0.53 -15.38 -32.89
C LEU A 138 1.00 -15.20 -31.43
N LEU A 139 0.21 -14.53 -30.62
CA LEU A 139 0.53 -14.33 -29.20
C LEU A 139 0.50 -15.65 -28.42
N ASP A 140 -0.43 -16.54 -28.72
CA ASP A 140 -0.49 -17.87 -28.10
C ASP A 140 0.70 -18.75 -28.52
N ASP A 141 1.07 -18.74 -29.80
CA ASP A 141 2.22 -19.46 -30.30
C ASP A 141 3.51 -18.99 -29.61
N TRP A 142 3.68 -17.70 -29.46
CA TRP A 142 4.84 -17.14 -28.74
C TRP A 142 4.80 -17.45 -27.23
N ALA A 143 3.64 -17.39 -26.60
CA ALA A 143 3.49 -17.75 -25.19
C ALA A 143 3.78 -19.23 -24.94
N GLN A 144 3.49 -20.10 -25.91
CA GLN A 144 3.77 -21.53 -25.83
C GLN A 144 5.19 -21.89 -26.24
N GLY A 145 5.75 -21.18 -27.20
CA GLY A 145 6.98 -21.57 -27.90
C GLY A 145 8.25 -21.06 -27.20
N GLU A 146 8.39 -19.77 -26.94
CA GLU A 146 9.68 -19.19 -26.63
C GLU A 146 9.66 -18.14 -25.52
N LYS A 147 10.47 -18.38 -24.46
CA LYS A 147 10.60 -17.47 -23.33
C LYS A 147 10.99 -16.04 -23.72
N ARG A 148 11.79 -15.87 -24.79
CA ARG A 148 12.27 -14.54 -25.22
C ARG A 148 11.14 -13.55 -25.58
N PHE A 149 9.97 -14.06 -25.96
CA PHE A 149 8.82 -13.22 -26.30
C PHE A 149 7.89 -12.93 -25.10
N SER A 150 8.12 -13.54 -23.95
CA SER A 150 7.18 -13.47 -22.81
C SER A 150 6.83 -12.06 -22.37
N GLU A 151 7.80 -11.16 -22.26
CA GLU A 151 7.58 -9.76 -21.89
C GLU A 151 6.76 -9.02 -22.95
N MET A 152 7.06 -9.22 -24.23
CA MET A 152 6.30 -8.61 -25.31
C MET A 152 4.88 -9.16 -25.39
N VAL A 153 4.69 -10.45 -25.23
CA VAL A 153 3.36 -11.09 -25.18
C VAL A 153 2.54 -10.50 -24.04
N PHE A 154 3.14 -10.33 -22.87
CA PHE A 154 2.50 -9.67 -21.74
C PHE A 154 2.12 -8.22 -22.09
N GLU A 155 3.07 -7.42 -22.58
CA GLU A 155 2.90 -6.02 -22.91
C GLU A 155 1.79 -5.78 -23.96
N ILE A 156 1.60 -6.69 -24.89
CA ILE A 156 0.52 -6.62 -25.87
C ILE A 156 -0.80 -7.07 -25.21
N THR A 157 -0.80 -8.24 -24.55
CA THR A 157 -2.01 -8.86 -24.02
C THR A 157 -2.75 -7.96 -23.02
N TRP A 158 -2.02 -7.28 -22.13
CA TRP A 158 -2.70 -6.44 -21.12
C TRP A 158 -3.27 -5.13 -21.69
N ARG A 159 -2.83 -4.70 -22.89
CA ARG A 159 -3.35 -3.55 -23.62
C ARG A 159 -4.49 -3.89 -24.57
N LEU A 160 -4.67 -5.17 -24.89
CA LEU A 160 -5.79 -5.63 -25.68
C LEU A 160 -7.08 -5.68 -24.82
N PRO A 161 -8.25 -5.69 -25.45
CA PRO A 161 -9.50 -5.97 -24.73
C PRO A 161 -9.39 -7.25 -23.91
N THR A 162 -9.84 -7.19 -22.67
CA THR A 162 -9.80 -8.35 -21.77
C THR A 162 -10.55 -9.54 -22.36
N SER A 163 -9.91 -10.69 -22.39
CA SER A 163 -10.50 -11.93 -22.91
C SER A 163 -10.06 -13.14 -22.07
N PRO A 164 -10.87 -14.22 -22.02
CA PRO A 164 -10.47 -15.47 -21.36
C PRO A 164 -9.15 -16.02 -21.93
N ARG A 165 -8.95 -15.89 -23.23
CA ARG A 165 -7.73 -16.32 -23.92
C ARG A 165 -6.51 -15.54 -23.49
N GLY A 166 -6.63 -14.22 -23.34
CA GLY A 166 -5.57 -13.36 -22.80
C GLY A 166 -5.24 -13.69 -21.34
N ALA A 167 -6.24 -13.97 -20.51
CA ALA A 167 -6.05 -14.37 -19.11
C ALA A 167 -5.27 -15.70 -19.02
N GLU A 168 -5.66 -16.73 -19.77
CA GLU A 168 -4.96 -18.01 -19.79
C GLU A 168 -3.50 -17.87 -20.27
N ARG A 169 -3.24 -17.02 -21.27
CA ARG A 169 -1.90 -16.71 -21.76
C ARG A 169 -1.01 -16.12 -20.66
N MET A 170 -1.51 -15.12 -19.93
CA MET A 170 -0.76 -14.50 -18.83
C MET A 170 -0.49 -15.49 -17.68
N ILE A 171 -1.49 -16.28 -17.29
CA ILE A 171 -1.35 -17.33 -16.27
C ILE A 171 -0.25 -18.31 -16.69
N MET A 172 -0.30 -18.81 -17.92
CA MET A 172 0.65 -19.75 -18.45
C MET A 172 2.10 -19.22 -18.43
N LEU A 173 2.31 -17.96 -18.80
CA LEU A 173 3.63 -17.32 -18.75
C LEU A 173 4.20 -17.26 -17.33
N VAL A 174 3.35 -16.94 -16.36
CA VAL A 174 3.74 -16.91 -14.94
C VAL A 174 4.00 -18.32 -14.40
N GLU A 175 3.12 -19.27 -14.68
CA GLU A 175 3.26 -20.67 -14.21
C GLU A 175 4.51 -21.36 -14.77
N ARG A 176 4.95 -20.99 -15.98
CA ARG A 176 6.21 -21.44 -16.57
C ARG A 176 7.45 -20.72 -16.01
N GLY A 177 7.29 -19.68 -15.19
CA GLY A 177 8.38 -18.83 -14.73
C GLY A 177 9.04 -18.03 -15.85
N TRP A 178 8.32 -17.75 -16.93
CA TRP A 178 8.78 -16.93 -18.05
C TRP A 178 8.46 -15.45 -17.86
N LEU A 179 7.49 -15.16 -17.03
CA LEU A 179 7.12 -13.81 -16.61
C LEU A 179 7.11 -13.75 -15.08
N SER A 180 7.63 -12.68 -14.52
CA SER A 180 7.48 -12.43 -13.09
C SER A 180 6.03 -12.15 -12.74
N SER A 181 5.52 -12.79 -11.67
CA SER A 181 4.17 -12.51 -11.17
C SER A 181 3.93 -11.05 -10.81
N GLU A 182 5.00 -10.31 -10.49
CA GLU A 182 4.94 -8.87 -10.19
C GLU A 182 4.42 -8.04 -11.37
N ARG A 183 4.61 -8.52 -12.60
CA ARG A 183 4.08 -7.85 -13.80
C ARG A 183 2.55 -7.78 -13.80
N LEU A 184 1.88 -8.74 -13.17
CA LEU A 184 0.42 -8.77 -13.05
C LEU A 184 -0.15 -7.63 -12.18
N VAL A 185 0.69 -6.96 -11.38
CA VAL A 185 0.29 -5.80 -10.55
C VAL A 185 -0.39 -4.73 -11.38
N HIS A 186 0.06 -4.52 -12.62
CA HIS A 186 -0.50 -3.48 -13.50
C HIS A 186 -1.96 -3.73 -13.89
N LEU A 187 -2.47 -4.97 -13.76
CA LEU A 187 -3.84 -5.33 -14.14
C LEU A 187 -4.89 -4.69 -13.23
N HIS A 188 -4.55 -4.25 -12.01
CA HIS A 188 -5.51 -3.61 -11.09
C HIS A 188 -6.04 -2.26 -11.62
N ALA A 189 -5.31 -1.60 -12.51
CA ALA A 189 -5.69 -0.32 -13.11
C ALA A 189 -6.48 -0.47 -14.42
N THR A 190 -6.84 -1.69 -14.81
CA THR A 190 -7.51 -2.01 -16.06
C THR A 190 -8.83 -2.74 -15.81
N ASP A 191 -9.58 -3.04 -16.89
CA ASP A 191 -10.85 -3.77 -16.83
C ASP A 191 -10.68 -5.27 -16.52
N TRP A 192 -9.44 -5.75 -16.33
CA TRP A 192 -9.15 -7.15 -16.04
C TRP A 192 -9.83 -7.65 -14.76
N CYS A 193 -9.95 -6.79 -13.74
CA CYS A 193 -10.65 -7.15 -12.51
C CYS A 193 -12.15 -7.32 -12.71
N GLU A 194 -12.73 -6.65 -13.68
CA GLU A 194 -14.16 -6.70 -13.98
C GLU A 194 -14.50 -7.82 -14.96
N LEU A 195 -13.76 -7.91 -16.07
CA LEU A 195 -14.13 -8.70 -17.23
C LEU A 195 -13.55 -10.14 -17.24
N THR A 196 -12.53 -10.42 -16.42
CA THR A 196 -11.96 -11.77 -16.34
C THR A 196 -12.91 -12.76 -15.69
N ASP A 197 -12.97 -13.98 -16.21
CA ASP A 197 -13.68 -15.08 -15.57
C ASP A 197 -13.21 -15.33 -14.14
N GLY A 198 -14.13 -15.68 -13.23
CA GLY A 198 -13.83 -15.80 -11.80
C GLY A 198 -12.75 -16.85 -11.48
N LEU A 199 -12.72 -17.99 -12.20
CA LEU A 199 -11.68 -19.01 -12.00
C LEU A 199 -10.32 -18.56 -12.53
N ALA A 200 -10.31 -17.93 -13.70
CA ALA A 200 -9.10 -17.33 -14.26
C ALA A 200 -8.57 -16.22 -13.36
N PHE A 201 -9.44 -15.37 -12.80
CA PHE A 201 -9.07 -14.36 -11.83
C PHE A 201 -8.41 -14.97 -10.57
N GLN A 202 -9.02 -16.03 -10.00
CA GLN A 202 -8.42 -16.72 -8.83
C GLN A 202 -7.04 -17.28 -9.15
N ARG A 203 -6.81 -17.83 -10.33
CA ARG A 203 -5.49 -18.32 -10.77
C ARG A 203 -4.48 -17.18 -10.88
N LEU A 204 -4.87 -16.02 -11.44
CA LEU A 204 -4.02 -14.81 -11.51
C LEU A 204 -3.64 -14.33 -10.12
N ALA A 205 -4.61 -14.14 -9.23
CA ALA A 205 -4.37 -13.70 -7.85
C ALA A 205 -3.49 -14.70 -7.07
N ASN A 206 -3.74 -16.00 -7.22
CA ASN A 206 -2.91 -17.04 -6.63
C ASN A 206 -1.48 -17.03 -7.16
N SER A 207 -1.28 -16.70 -8.44
CA SER A 207 0.06 -16.62 -9.03
C SER A 207 0.89 -15.48 -8.44
N LEU A 208 0.28 -14.34 -8.12
CA LEU A 208 0.93 -13.27 -7.37
C LEU A 208 1.37 -13.74 -5.97
N LEU A 209 0.50 -14.45 -5.26
CA LEU A 209 0.77 -14.92 -3.90
C LEU A 209 1.71 -16.13 -3.80
N LYS A 210 2.25 -16.66 -4.90
CA LYS A 210 3.34 -17.65 -4.87
C LYS A 210 4.67 -17.03 -4.43
N ASN A 211 4.87 -15.75 -4.72
CA ASN A 211 6.05 -14.98 -4.34
C ASN A 211 5.67 -13.96 -3.26
N THR A 212 6.46 -13.88 -2.20
CA THR A 212 6.26 -12.92 -1.11
C THR A 212 7.13 -11.67 -1.30
N THR A 213 7.09 -11.09 -2.51
CA THR A 213 7.71 -9.80 -2.75
C THR A 213 6.72 -8.66 -2.46
N GLN A 214 7.25 -7.48 -2.18
CA GLN A 214 6.46 -6.27 -1.94
C GLN A 214 5.44 -6.02 -3.05
N ALA A 215 5.90 -6.03 -4.30
CA ALA A 215 5.05 -5.77 -5.45
C ALA A 215 3.96 -6.85 -5.63
N SER A 216 4.32 -8.13 -5.48
CA SER A 216 3.36 -9.24 -5.62
C SER A 216 2.25 -9.19 -4.57
N VAL A 217 2.60 -8.94 -3.30
CA VAL A 217 1.59 -8.85 -2.23
C VAL A 217 0.69 -7.63 -2.41
N GLN A 218 1.28 -6.46 -2.70
CA GLN A 218 0.51 -5.24 -2.98
C GLN A 218 -0.43 -5.44 -4.17
N GLY A 219 0.06 -6.06 -5.25
CA GLY A 219 -0.74 -6.34 -6.44
C GLY A 219 -1.90 -7.29 -6.15
N ALA A 220 -1.67 -8.34 -5.36
CA ALA A 220 -2.72 -9.27 -4.97
C ALA A 220 -3.81 -8.56 -4.14
N LEU A 221 -3.42 -7.75 -3.15
CA LEU A 221 -4.35 -6.95 -2.35
C LEU A 221 -5.20 -6.04 -3.24
N ALA A 222 -4.56 -5.30 -4.14
CA ALA A 222 -5.23 -4.37 -5.04
C ALA A 222 -6.18 -5.06 -6.02
N LEU A 223 -5.73 -6.17 -6.65
CA LEU A 223 -6.55 -6.94 -7.59
C LEU A 223 -7.79 -7.54 -6.91
N ILE A 224 -7.61 -8.19 -5.75
CA ILE A 224 -8.71 -8.84 -5.03
C ILE A 224 -9.71 -7.80 -4.52
N GLN A 225 -9.22 -6.70 -3.96
CA GLN A 225 -10.06 -5.60 -3.49
C GLN A 225 -10.90 -5.03 -4.65
N ARG A 226 -10.26 -4.77 -5.79
CA ARG A 226 -10.92 -4.25 -6.98
C ARG A 226 -11.95 -5.25 -7.53
N ARG A 227 -11.63 -6.55 -7.53
CA ARG A 227 -12.57 -7.60 -7.93
C ARG A 227 -13.82 -7.62 -7.07
N LEU A 228 -13.67 -7.50 -5.75
CA LEU A 228 -14.79 -7.48 -4.83
C LEU A 228 -15.67 -6.23 -4.95
N GLU A 229 -15.14 -5.11 -5.47
CA GLU A 229 -15.96 -3.93 -5.81
C GLU A 229 -16.90 -4.21 -6.99
N PHE A 230 -16.42 -4.93 -8.02
CA PHE A 230 -17.23 -5.26 -9.21
C PHE A 230 -18.10 -6.50 -9.00
N HIS A 231 -17.59 -7.50 -8.28
CA HIS A 231 -18.17 -8.81 -8.08
C HIS A 231 -18.30 -9.17 -6.59
N PRO A 232 -19.13 -8.45 -5.82
CA PRO A 232 -19.33 -8.72 -4.38
C PRO A 232 -19.90 -10.14 -4.12
N GLU A 233 -20.57 -10.75 -5.09
CA GLU A 233 -21.08 -12.13 -5.04
C GLU A 233 -19.96 -13.18 -4.99
N GLU A 234 -18.76 -12.85 -5.46
CA GLU A 234 -17.61 -13.75 -5.42
C GLU A 234 -16.88 -13.75 -4.07
N LYS A 235 -17.36 -13.02 -3.08
CA LYS A 235 -16.71 -12.86 -1.77
C LYS A 235 -16.36 -14.21 -1.14
N GLU A 236 -17.29 -15.16 -1.12
CA GLU A 236 -17.04 -16.47 -0.50
C GLU A 236 -15.93 -17.25 -1.22
N SER A 237 -15.96 -17.26 -2.55
CA SER A 237 -14.97 -17.98 -3.36
C SER A 237 -13.58 -17.35 -3.30
N LEU A 238 -13.50 -16.04 -3.08
CA LEU A 238 -12.24 -15.29 -2.95
C LEU A 238 -11.70 -15.24 -1.52
N THR A 239 -12.50 -15.60 -0.51
CA THR A 239 -12.10 -15.54 0.90
C THR A 239 -10.73 -16.20 1.19
N PRO A 240 -10.44 -17.45 0.76
CA PRO A 240 -9.18 -18.09 1.06
C PRO A 240 -7.96 -17.32 0.49
N ILE A 241 -8.11 -16.76 -0.71
CA ILE A 241 -7.05 -16.00 -1.39
C ILE A 241 -6.87 -14.64 -0.73
N ALA A 242 -7.98 -13.97 -0.40
CA ALA A 242 -7.99 -12.68 0.25
C ALA A 242 -7.33 -12.73 1.64
N LEU A 243 -7.71 -13.70 2.47
CA LEU A 243 -7.10 -13.87 3.81
C LEU A 243 -5.62 -14.21 3.71
N ARG A 244 -5.21 -15.02 2.71
CA ARG A 244 -3.79 -15.28 2.46
C ARG A 244 -3.04 -14.01 2.06
N ALA A 245 -3.60 -13.16 1.20
CA ALA A 245 -2.99 -11.87 0.82
C ALA A 245 -2.82 -10.96 2.04
N VAL A 246 -3.87 -10.85 2.86
CA VAL A 246 -3.85 -10.09 4.12
C VAL A 246 -2.77 -10.61 5.06
N GLN A 247 -2.62 -11.92 5.24
CA GLN A 247 -1.60 -12.53 6.10
C GLN A 247 -0.19 -12.34 5.57
N GLN A 248 0.03 -12.49 4.26
CA GLN A 248 1.34 -12.31 3.64
C GLN A 248 1.87 -10.87 3.74
N THR A 249 1.02 -9.90 3.99
CA THR A 249 1.43 -8.51 4.22
C THR A 249 2.42 -8.40 5.39
N SER A 250 2.33 -9.28 6.38
CA SER A 250 3.30 -9.34 7.47
C SER A 250 4.71 -9.77 7.03
N GLN A 251 4.90 -10.28 5.83
CA GLN A 251 6.19 -10.75 5.30
C GLN A 251 6.90 -9.73 4.41
N VAL A 252 6.21 -8.63 4.03
CA VAL A 252 6.74 -7.58 3.15
C VAL A 252 6.76 -6.23 3.86
N GLU A 253 7.53 -5.26 3.38
CA GLU A 253 7.53 -3.90 3.92
C GLU A 253 6.18 -3.23 3.72
N LEU A 254 5.64 -2.58 4.75
CA LEU A 254 4.38 -1.87 4.65
C LEU A 254 4.61 -0.46 4.10
N GLN A 255 4.32 -0.28 2.83
CA GLN A 255 4.27 1.02 2.18
C GLN A 255 2.84 1.57 2.21
N VAL A 256 2.68 2.88 2.06
CA VAL A 256 1.38 3.58 2.12
C VAL A 256 0.30 2.91 1.26
N MET A 257 0.63 2.56 0.00
CA MET A 257 -0.35 1.92 -0.89
C MET A 257 -0.65 0.47 -0.49
N THR A 258 0.33 -0.25 0.05
CA THR A 258 0.12 -1.62 0.56
C THR A 258 -0.81 -1.60 1.77
N GLU A 259 -0.61 -0.65 2.69
CA GLU A 259 -1.47 -0.45 3.85
C GLU A 259 -2.90 -0.07 3.44
N TYR A 260 -3.05 0.83 2.48
CA TYR A 260 -4.36 1.22 1.95
C TYR A 260 -5.14 0.03 1.37
N TYR A 261 -4.52 -0.77 0.48
CA TYR A 261 -5.19 -1.94 -0.10
C TYR A 261 -5.43 -3.05 0.93
N TRP A 262 -4.51 -3.22 1.89
CA TRP A 262 -4.70 -4.12 3.02
C TRP A 262 -5.94 -3.72 3.83
N TYR A 263 -6.05 -2.44 4.20
CA TYR A 263 -7.20 -1.90 4.93
C TYR A 263 -8.49 -2.14 4.16
N LYS A 264 -8.53 -1.75 2.90
CA LYS A 264 -9.71 -1.91 2.04
C LYS A 264 -10.13 -3.38 1.91
N LEU A 265 -9.18 -4.28 1.75
CA LEU A 265 -9.49 -5.70 1.67
C LEU A 265 -9.94 -6.26 3.03
N ALA A 266 -9.28 -5.91 4.12
CA ALA A 266 -9.63 -6.35 5.47
C ALA A 266 -11.06 -5.93 5.86
N GLU A 267 -11.52 -4.72 5.46
CA GLU A 267 -12.88 -4.25 5.70
C GLU A 267 -13.96 -5.25 5.23
N HIS A 268 -13.74 -5.95 4.13
CA HIS A 268 -14.68 -6.96 3.62
C HIS A 268 -14.82 -8.16 4.56
N PHE A 269 -13.80 -8.46 5.38
CA PHE A 269 -13.71 -9.71 6.16
C PHE A 269 -13.77 -9.53 7.68
N VAL A 270 -13.78 -8.29 8.20
CA VAL A 270 -13.85 -7.99 9.64
C VAL A 270 -14.99 -8.74 10.33
N ASP A 271 -16.17 -8.78 9.71
CA ASP A 271 -17.36 -9.39 10.31
C ASP A 271 -17.40 -10.93 10.23
N SER A 272 -16.81 -11.50 9.18
CA SER A 272 -16.85 -12.95 8.93
C SER A 272 -15.60 -13.69 9.43
N HIS A 273 -14.43 -13.02 9.47
CA HIS A 273 -13.14 -13.62 9.80
C HIS A 273 -12.32 -12.74 10.77
N PRO A 274 -12.93 -12.34 11.93
CA PRO A 274 -12.28 -11.41 12.83
C PRO A 274 -10.96 -11.92 13.41
N LEU A 275 -10.80 -13.22 13.63
CA LEU A 275 -9.59 -13.80 14.20
C LEU A 275 -8.43 -13.82 13.22
N GLU A 276 -8.69 -14.14 11.96
CA GLU A 276 -7.69 -14.14 10.89
C GLU A 276 -7.17 -12.72 10.64
N ILE A 277 -8.06 -11.73 10.64
CA ILE A 277 -7.68 -10.31 10.51
C ILE A 277 -6.90 -9.86 11.73
N ALA A 278 -7.34 -10.16 12.95
CA ALA A 278 -6.60 -9.84 14.17
C ALA A 278 -5.21 -10.50 14.18
N GLY A 279 -5.11 -11.77 13.80
CA GLY A 279 -3.84 -12.50 13.68
C GLY A 279 -2.90 -11.86 12.67
N SER A 280 -3.41 -11.37 11.53
CA SER A 280 -2.63 -10.61 10.56
C SER A 280 -2.07 -9.32 11.17
N ILE A 281 -2.90 -8.55 11.88
CA ILE A 281 -2.47 -7.33 12.57
C ILE A 281 -1.37 -7.64 13.59
N LEU A 282 -1.58 -8.63 14.44
CA LEU A 282 -0.57 -9.03 15.45
C LEU A 282 0.76 -9.45 14.80
N SER A 283 0.70 -10.08 13.62
CA SER A 283 1.90 -10.48 12.87
C SER A 283 2.66 -9.25 12.30
N LEU A 284 2.00 -8.13 12.05
CA LEU A 284 2.66 -6.89 11.63
C LEU A 284 3.59 -6.34 12.73
N PHE A 285 3.22 -6.51 14.00
CA PHE A 285 4.05 -6.07 15.14
C PHE A 285 5.36 -6.87 15.30
N SER A 286 5.46 -8.04 14.68
CA SER A 286 6.69 -8.83 14.71
C SER A 286 7.86 -8.21 13.95
N LYS A 287 7.62 -7.17 13.12
CA LYS A 287 8.63 -6.49 12.31
C LYS A 287 9.33 -5.38 13.08
N GLU A 288 10.67 -5.29 12.94
CA GLU A 288 11.49 -4.32 13.67
C GLU A 288 11.21 -2.86 13.29
N ASN A 289 10.86 -2.58 12.05
CA ASN A 289 10.73 -1.22 11.51
C ASN A 289 9.29 -0.73 11.35
N TYR A 290 8.31 -1.41 11.95
CA TYR A 290 6.93 -0.96 11.82
C TYR A 290 6.59 0.10 12.86
N PHE A 291 6.43 1.35 12.42
CA PHE A 291 5.90 2.45 13.22
C PHE A 291 4.44 2.66 12.87
N PHE A 292 3.56 2.39 13.83
CA PHE A 292 2.14 2.69 13.70
C PHE A 292 1.94 4.21 13.79
N ALA A 293 1.89 4.85 12.64
CA ALA A 293 1.47 6.24 12.59
C ALA A 293 -0.04 6.39 12.35
N ASP A 294 -0.80 5.29 12.03
CA ASP A 294 -2.07 5.53 11.40
C ASP A 294 -3.30 4.79 11.91
N SER A 295 -4.42 5.51 11.71
CA SER A 295 -5.78 5.23 12.11
C SER A 295 -6.35 3.93 11.52
N TYR A 296 -5.92 3.49 10.32
CA TYR A 296 -6.53 2.37 9.60
C TYR A 296 -6.44 1.03 10.34
N ILE A 297 -5.23 0.64 10.77
CA ILE A 297 -5.04 -0.62 11.50
C ILE A 297 -5.73 -0.59 12.86
N THR A 298 -5.65 0.55 13.56
CA THR A 298 -6.34 0.74 14.84
C THR A 298 -7.86 0.64 14.66
N ASP A 299 -8.42 1.23 13.60
CA ASP A 299 -9.84 1.16 13.31
C ASP A 299 -10.30 -0.29 13.03
N ILE A 300 -9.58 -1.00 12.14
CA ILE A 300 -9.87 -2.42 11.86
C ILE A 300 -9.77 -3.25 13.14
N PHE A 301 -8.71 -3.05 13.95
CA PHE A 301 -8.54 -3.83 15.17
C PHE A 301 -9.65 -3.59 16.19
N LYS A 302 -10.09 -2.34 16.37
CA LYS A 302 -11.25 -2.03 17.19
C LYS A 302 -12.53 -2.69 16.69
N ARG A 303 -12.72 -2.74 15.37
CA ARG A 303 -13.87 -3.41 14.75
C ARG A 303 -13.85 -4.92 15.01
N VAL A 304 -12.71 -5.61 14.83
CA VAL A 304 -12.61 -7.05 15.12
C VAL A 304 -12.76 -7.36 16.61
N LEU A 305 -12.26 -6.48 17.49
CA LEU A 305 -12.47 -6.57 18.94
C LEU A 305 -13.97 -6.50 19.30
N ARG A 306 -14.70 -5.52 18.75
CA ARG A 306 -16.14 -5.40 18.98
C ARG A 306 -16.91 -6.61 18.46
N LYS A 307 -16.44 -7.23 17.38
CA LYS A 307 -17.09 -8.39 16.76
C LYS A 307 -16.86 -9.69 17.53
N SER A 308 -15.64 -9.90 18.03
CA SER A 308 -15.26 -11.12 18.76
C SER A 308 -14.35 -10.78 19.96
N PRO A 309 -14.85 -10.02 20.98
CA PRO A 309 -14.00 -9.41 21.98
C PRO A 309 -13.19 -10.43 22.77
N ARG A 310 -13.79 -11.52 23.21
CA ARG A 310 -13.11 -12.57 24.02
C ARG A 310 -12.01 -13.26 23.24
N ASN A 311 -12.30 -13.71 22.01
CA ASN A 311 -11.33 -14.48 21.23
C ASN A 311 -10.20 -13.61 20.69
N VAL A 312 -10.52 -12.38 20.23
CA VAL A 312 -9.49 -11.44 19.76
C VAL A 312 -8.62 -10.99 20.91
N TRP A 313 -9.20 -10.74 22.10
CA TRP A 313 -8.40 -10.41 23.27
C TRP A 313 -7.52 -11.57 23.70
N GLN A 314 -8.02 -12.81 23.70
CA GLN A 314 -7.23 -14.00 24.02
C GLN A 314 -5.93 -14.06 23.21
N ILE A 315 -6.04 -14.03 21.89
CA ILE A 315 -4.84 -14.09 21.02
C ILE A 315 -3.93 -12.88 21.18
N THR A 316 -4.48 -11.72 21.50
CA THR A 316 -3.73 -10.48 21.74
C THR A 316 -2.95 -10.53 23.04
N GLY A 317 -3.63 -10.90 24.11
CA GLY A 317 -3.02 -11.05 25.43
C GLY A 317 -1.93 -12.14 25.45
N ASP A 318 -2.19 -13.26 24.78
CA ASP A 318 -1.20 -14.34 24.62
C ASP A 318 0.04 -13.89 23.83
N ALA A 319 -0.15 -12.97 22.85
CA ALA A 319 0.96 -12.35 22.13
C ALA A 319 1.79 -11.41 23.02
N LEU A 320 1.16 -10.73 23.97
CA LEU A 320 1.84 -9.86 24.94
C LEU A 320 2.69 -10.69 25.94
N ILE A 321 2.16 -11.78 26.47
CA ILE A 321 2.84 -12.65 27.45
C ILE A 321 4.15 -13.24 26.91
N ARG A 322 4.27 -13.46 25.59
CA ARG A 322 5.49 -14.02 25.01
C ARG A 322 6.76 -13.20 25.25
N ASN A 323 6.62 -11.99 25.75
CA ASN A 323 7.69 -11.08 26.18
C ASN A 323 8.84 -10.94 25.17
N THR A 324 8.47 -10.64 23.93
CA THR A 324 9.40 -10.38 22.82
C THR A 324 9.48 -8.88 22.53
N SER A 325 10.44 -8.45 21.71
CA SER A 325 10.49 -7.04 21.24
C SER A 325 9.19 -6.61 20.56
N SER A 326 8.49 -7.53 19.90
CA SER A 326 7.19 -7.30 19.30
C SER A 326 6.09 -7.10 20.35
N SER A 327 6.15 -7.82 21.47
CA SER A 327 5.20 -7.66 22.59
C SER A 327 5.29 -6.26 23.19
N TYR A 328 6.49 -5.69 23.31
CA TYR A 328 6.67 -4.32 23.82
C TYR A 328 6.03 -3.27 22.89
N ARG A 329 6.22 -3.40 21.57
CA ARG A 329 5.56 -2.49 20.60
C ARG A 329 4.04 -2.64 20.63
N LEU A 330 3.54 -3.85 20.72
CA LEU A 330 2.11 -4.15 20.84
C LEU A 330 1.55 -3.52 22.12
N LEU A 331 2.26 -3.65 23.25
CA LEU A 331 1.89 -3.02 24.52
C LEU A 331 1.78 -1.49 24.38
N LEU A 332 2.81 -0.84 23.83
CA LEU A 332 2.80 0.62 23.64
C LEU A 332 1.62 1.10 22.80
N TRP A 333 1.25 0.34 21.78
CA TRP A 333 0.11 0.66 20.92
C TRP A 333 -1.22 0.49 21.64
N LEU A 334 -1.41 -0.63 22.36
CA LEU A 334 -2.66 -0.94 23.05
C LEU A 334 -2.92 -0.07 24.28
N GLN A 335 -1.87 0.30 25.01
CA GLN A 335 -1.98 1.00 26.31
C GLN A 335 -2.74 2.33 26.27
N THR A 336 -2.92 2.91 25.09
CA THR A 336 -3.58 4.22 24.93
C THR A 336 -5.10 4.13 24.78
N TRP A 337 -5.65 2.93 24.53
CA TRP A 337 -7.06 2.81 24.18
C TRP A 337 -7.72 1.46 24.51
N ILE A 338 -6.99 0.38 24.78
CA ILE A 338 -7.56 -0.97 24.84
C ILE A 338 -8.57 -1.16 26.00
N THR A 339 -8.30 -0.56 27.16
CA THR A 339 -9.16 -0.66 28.34
C THR A 339 -10.47 0.15 28.20
N ASP A 340 -10.57 0.99 27.19
CA ASP A 340 -11.80 1.71 26.85
C ASP A 340 -12.65 0.95 25.82
N GLU A 341 -12.05 0.01 25.06
CA GLU A 341 -12.71 -0.74 23.98
C GLU A 341 -13.14 -2.16 24.38
N VAL A 342 -12.48 -2.77 25.36
CA VAL A 342 -12.76 -4.14 25.80
C VAL A 342 -13.44 -4.13 27.17
N ASP A 343 -14.48 -4.97 27.31
CA ASP A 343 -15.20 -5.13 28.58
C ASP A 343 -14.21 -5.55 29.70
N PRO A 344 -14.18 -4.81 30.82
CA PRO A 344 -13.31 -5.14 31.97
C PRO A 344 -13.39 -6.59 32.43
N THR A 345 -14.57 -7.19 32.36
CA THR A 345 -14.76 -8.60 32.75
C THR A 345 -13.95 -9.55 31.87
N ILE A 346 -13.86 -9.27 30.55
CA ILE A 346 -13.07 -10.09 29.61
C ILE A 346 -11.57 -9.95 29.93
N LEU A 347 -11.12 -8.71 30.15
CA LEU A 347 -9.73 -8.41 30.50
C LEU A 347 -9.32 -9.09 31.80
N MET A 348 -10.14 -9.02 32.84
CA MET A 348 -9.88 -9.62 34.14
C MET A 348 -9.90 -11.14 34.09
N GLN A 349 -10.87 -11.77 33.40
CA GLN A 349 -10.90 -13.22 33.23
C GLN A 349 -9.62 -13.74 32.55
N TRP A 350 -9.12 -13.04 31.56
CA TRP A 350 -7.85 -13.37 30.93
C TRP A 350 -6.67 -13.21 31.90
N ALA A 351 -6.63 -12.10 32.66
CA ALA A 351 -5.57 -11.88 33.64
C ALA A 351 -5.56 -12.96 34.75
N GLU A 352 -6.73 -13.36 35.23
CA GLU A 352 -6.87 -14.44 36.21
C GLU A 352 -6.36 -15.79 35.68
N GLN A 353 -6.62 -16.13 34.42
CA GLN A 353 -6.10 -17.36 33.77
C GLN A 353 -4.57 -17.40 33.72
N HIS A 354 -3.93 -16.22 33.61
CA HIS A 354 -2.46 -16.09 33.51
C HIS A 354 -1.81 -15.66 34.85
N GLY A 355 -2.61 -15.57 35.91
CA GLY A 355 -2.17 -15.23 37.27
C GLY A 355 -1.48 -13.86 37.36
N LYS A 356 -0.41 -13.81 38.14
CA LYS A 356 0.33 -12.57 38.40
C LYS A 356 0.89 -11.93 37.12
N GLU A 357 1.36 -12.72 36.18
CA GLU A 357 1.93 -12.21 34.94
C GLU A 357 0.87 -11.49 34.07
N GLY A 358 -0.31 -12.11 33.93
CA GLY A 358 -1.44 -11.49 33.24
C GLY A 358 -1.92 -10.22 33.92
N ALA A 359 -2.00 -10.22 35.26
CA ALA A 359 -2.39 -9.03 36.03
C ALA A 359 -1.37 -7.89 35.91
N SER A 360 -0.06 -8.21 35.89
CA SER A 360 0.99 -7.20 35.69
C SER A 360 0.93 -6.57 34.31
N LEU A 361 0.75 -7.37 33.25
CA LEU A 361 0.58 -6.87 31.89
C LEU A 361 -0.69 -6.01 31.75
N LEU A 362 -1.78 -6.43 32.38
CA LEU A 362 -3.01 -5.65 32.34
C LEU A 362 -2.86 -4.32 33.09
N ALA A 363 -2.09 -4.26 34.18
CA ALA A 363 -1.76 -3.03 34.87
C ALA A 363 -0.95 -2.06 33.99
N GLU A 364 -0.01 -2.58 33.19
CA GLU A 364 0.76 -1.79 32.21
C GLU A 364 -0.12 -1.23 31.08
N LEU A 365 -1.15 -1.95 30.66
CA LEU A 365 -2.11 -1.52 29.65
C LEU A 365 -3.13 -0.53 30.18
N THR A 366 -3.31 -0.49 31.50
CA THR A 366 -4.41 0.28 32.08
C THR A 366 -4.08 1.78 32.15
N LEU A 367 -4.93 2.61 31.57
CA LEU A 367 -4.80 4.06 31.65
C LEU A 367 -5.37 4.57 32.99
N VAL A 368 -4.51 5.12 33.82
CA VAL A 368 -4.86 5.71 35.12
C VAL A 368 -4.66 7.22 35.05
N SER A 369 -5.70 8.00 34.70
CA SER A 369 -5.54 9.44 34.47
C SER A 369 -6.62 10.32 35.01
N LYS A 370 -7.77 9.77 35.42
CA LYS A 370 -8.98 10.51 35.78
C LYS A 370 -9.64 9.99 37.06
N ALA A 371 -10.50 10.79 37.64
CA ALA A 371 -11.49 10.35 38.61
C ALA A 371 -12.90 10.36 37.97
N PRO A 372 -13.73 9.30 38.11
CA PRO A 372 -13.46 8.08 38.85
C PRO A 372 -12.36 7.23 38.24
N LEU A 373 -11.79 6.31 39.01
CA LEU A 373 -10.79 5.35 38.55
C LEU A 373 -11.40 4.41 37.50
N ASN A 374 -10.63 4.07 36.48
CA ASN A 374 -11.01 3.09 35.46
C ASN A 374 -11.39 1.75 36.10
N GLU A 375 -12.42 1.07 35.58
CA GLU A 375 -12.95 -0.15 36.17
C GLU A 375 -11.91 -1.29 36.20
N VAL A 376 -11.07 -1.41 35.16
CA VAL A 376 -9.97 -2.40 35.14
C VAL A 376 -8.99 -2.14 36.28
N ALA A 377 -8.60 -0.88 36.51
CA ALA A 377 -7.72 -0.50 37.64
C ALA A 377 -8.35 -0.83 38.98
N LYS A 378 -9.67 -0.61 39.13
CA LYS A 378 -10.38 -0.98 40.35
C LYS A 378 -10.35 -2.47 40.61
N GLN A 379 -10.67 -3.29 39.60
CA GLN A 379 -10.67 -4.74 39.70
C GLN A 379 -9.26 -5.28 40.00
N LEU A 380 -8.23 -4.72 39.36
CA LEU A 380 -6.84 -5.05 39.68
C LEU A 380 -6.48 -4.75 41.14
N LEU A 381 -6.92 -3.60 41.65
CA LEU A 381 -6.69 -3.25 43.09
C LEU A 381 -7.47 -4.14 44.05
N ILE A 382 -8.69 -4.55 43.70
CA ILE A 382 -9.48 -5.48 44.51
C ILE A 382 -8.81 -6.86 44.61
N HIS A 383 -8.34 -7.41 43.50
CA HIS A 383 -7.80 -8.76 43.45
C HIS A 383 -6.30 -8.85 43.77
N TYR A 384 -5.54 -7.79 43.44
CA TYR A 384 -4.07 -7.78 43.50
C TYR A 384 -3.49 -6.52 44.17
N GLY A 385 -4.29 -5.73 44.88
CA GLY A 385 -3.86 -4.44 45.48
C GLY A 385 -2.77 -4.59 46.57
N ASP A 386 -2.61 -5.77 47.15
CA ASP A 386 -1.53 -6.08 48.08
C ASP A 386 -0.22 -6.47 47.42
N ASP A 387 -0.20 -6.67 46.08
CA ASP A 387 1.00 -6.88 45.32
C ASP A 387 1.66 -5.55 44.99
N GLU A 388 2.85 -5.29 45.55
CA GLU A 388 3.59 -4.05 45.35
C GLU A 388 3.99 -3.82 43.88
N GLY A 389 4.21 -4.86 43.09
CA GLY A 389 4.53 -4.76 41.67
C GLY A 389 3.37 -4.21 40.86
N ILE A 390 2.17 -4.77 41.05
CA ILE A 390 0.96 -4.36 40.32
C ILE A 390 0.50 -2.98 40.77
N SER A 391 0.44 -2.73 42.09
CA SER A 391 0.05 -1.41 42.62
C SER A 391 1.05 -0.33 42.25
N GLY A 392 2.36 -0.64 42.21
CA GLY A 392 3.43 0.25 41.75
C GLY A 392 3.35 0.54 40.25
N THR A 393 3.01 -0.47 39.43
CA THR A 393 2.79 -0.28 37.98
C THR A 393 1.61 0.68 37.74
N LEU A 394 0.49 0.50 38.41
CA LEU A 394 -0.64 1.42 38.31
C LEU A 394 -0.27 2.85 38.74
N TYR A 395 0.56 3.01 39.77
CA TYR A 395 1.09 4.32 40.17
C TYR A 395 2.00 4.91 39.06
N GLY A 396 2.92 4.13 38.50
CA GLY A 396 3.73 4.56 37.37
C GLY A 396 2.90 4.99 36.16
N ARG A 397 1.84 4.24 35.86
CA ARG A 397 0.87 4.60 34.81
C ARG A 397 0.10 5.89 35.12
N PHE A 398 -0.21 6.12 36.38
CA PHE A 398 -0.82 7.38 36.82
C PHE A 398 0.10 8.57 36.63
N LEU A 399 1.39 8.41 36.90
CA LEU A 399 2.40 9.46 36.69
C LEU A 399 2.87 9.58 35.25
N SER A 400 2.53 8.62 34.39
CA SER A 400 2.94 8.70 32.98
C SER A 400 2.27 9.89 32.28
N GLY A 401 3.04 10.64 31.50
CA GLY A 401 2.57 11.80 30.73
C GLY A 401 3.67 12.83 30.56
N MET A 402 3.55 13.61 29.49
CA MET A 402 4.39 14.80 29.30
C MET A 402 3.76 16.00 29.99
N TRP A 403 4.57 16.81 30.65
CA TRP A 403 4.14 18.09 31.20
C TRP A 403 5.04 19.21 30.70
N VAL A 404 4.50 20.40 30.66
CA VAL A 404 5.23 21.63 30.32
C VAL A 404 5.14 22.56 31.53
N GLY A 405 6.26 23.14 31.95
CA GLY A 405 6.34 24.05 33.10
C GLY A 405 6.82 23.38 34.38
N SER A 406 6.28 23.77 35.52
CA SER A 406 6.69 23.28 36.84
C SER A 406 6.31 21.82 37.08
N GLU A 407 7.26 21.01 37.49
CA GLU A 407 7.05 19.63 37.92
C GLU A 407 6.17 19.59 39.18
N VAL A 408 6.39 20.53 40.09
CA VAL A 408 5.58 20.72 41.32
C VAL A 408 4.12 20.92 40.93
N GLY A 409 3.84 21.79 39.94
CA GLY A 409 2.47 22.05 39.47
C GLY A 409 1.80 20.80 38.91
N TYR A 410 2.53 20.00 38.09
CA TYR A 410 2.07 18.73 37.57
C TYR A 410 1.70 17.72 38.67
N LEU A 411 2.61 17.52 39.64
CA LEU A 411 2.42 16.57 40.74
C LEU A 411 1.27 17.02 41.70
N LEU A 412 1.08 18.32 41.93
CA LEU A 412 -0.07 18.84 42.65
C LEU A 412 -1.40 18.51 41.96
N GLY A 413 -1.48 18.69 40.64
CA GLY A 413 -2.65 18.30 39.87
C GLY A 413 -2.94 16.79 39.96
N LYS A 414 -1.90 15.94 39.92
CA LYS A 414 -2.05 14.49 40.17
C LYS A 414 -2.53 14.19 41.57
N LYS A 415 -2.03 14.93 42.59
CA LYS A 415 -2.47 14.74 43.98
C LYS A 415 -3.95 15.09 44.16
N GLU A 416 -4.47 16.14 43.54
CA GLU A 416 -5.89 16.47 43.56
C GLU A 416 -6.76 15.35 42.98
N ILE A 417 -6.32 14.69 41.88
CA ILE A 417 -7.02 13.54 41.31
C ILE A 417 -7.01 12.37 42.32
N ALA A 418 -5.86 12.02 42.89
CA ALA A 418 -5.71 10.93 43.83
C ALA A 418 -6.55 11.15 45.12
N GLN A 419 -6.66 12.40 45.59
CA GLN A 419 -7.51 12.75 46.72
C GLN A 419 -9.00 12.46 46.50
N ARG A 420 -9.49 12.57 45.26
CA ARG A 420 -10.86 12.20 44.91
C ARG A 420 -11.13 10.71 45.03
N TRP A 421 -10.10 9.85 44.83
CA TRP A 421 -10.24 8.41 45.03
C TRP A 421 -10.31 7.98 46.48
N LEU A 422 -9.92 8.85 47.46
CA LEU A 422 -10.07 8.57 48.89
C LEU A 422 -11.55 8.39 49.33
N SER A 423 -12.48 8.88 48.51
CA SER A 423 -13.93 8.74 48.73
C SER A 423 -14.55 7.62 47.84
N ASP A 424 -13.77 6.80 47.15
CA ASP A 424 -14.31 5.71 46.34
C ASP A 424 -15.04 4.68 47.22
N GLN A 425 -16.04 4.01 46.68
CA GLN A 425 -16.81 2.99 47.39
C GLN A 425 -15.99 1.78 47.80
N GLU A 426 -14.99 1.42 46.94
CA GLU A 426 -14.15 0.24 47.13
C GLU A 426 -13.04 0.48 48.14
N PRO A 427 -12.94 -0.36 49.21
CA PRO A 427 -11.89 -0.22 50.24
C PRO A 427 -10.47 -0.35 49.68
N ALA A 428 -10.27 -1.22 48.71
CA ALA A 428 -8.98 -1.43 48.05
C ALA A 428 -8.51 -0.16 47.32
N VAL A 429 -9.42 0.52 46.64
CA VAL A 429 -9.14 1.79 45.95
C VAL A 429 -8.78 2.88 46.97
N ARG A 430 -9.54 2.99 48.06
CA ARG A 430 -9.21 3.97 49.14
C ARG A 430 -7.85 3.72 49.77
N LYS A 431 -7.50 2.42 50.03
CA LYS A 431 -6.19 2.04 50.56
C LYS A 431 -5.07 2.45 49.63
N TRP A 432 -5.20 2.13 48.37
CA TRP A 432 -4.21 2.50 47.35
C TRP A 432 -4.11 4.02 47.14
N ALA A 433 -5.25 4.71 47.06
CA ALA A 433 -5.29 6.17 46.94
C ALA A 433 -4.55 6.88 48.09
N LYS A 434 -4.64 6.35 49.33
CA LYS A 434 -3.88 6.87 50.46
C LYS A 434 -2.37 6.72 50.23
N GLN A 435 -1.92 5.58 49.79
CA GLN A 435 -0.51 5.34 49.44
C GLN A 435 -0.04 6.28 48.33
N VAL A 436 -0.83 6.44 47.26
CA VAL A 436 -0.55 7.34 46.14
C VAL A 436 -0.38 8.77 46.61
N VAL A 437 -1.28 9.25 47.50
CA VAL A 437 -1.18 10.61 48.06
C VAL A 437 0.09 10.77 48.89
N GLU A 438 0.45 9.79 49.71
CA GLU A 438 1.68 9.79 50.50
C GLU A 438 2.92 9.80 49.60
N TRP A 439 2.97 8.99 48.54
CA TRP A 439 4.06 9.00 47.56
C TRP A 439 4.17 10.34 46.84
N LEU A 440 3.03 10.91 46.41
CA LEU A 440 3.03 12.22 45.74
C LEU A 440 3.51 13.36 46.67
N GLU A 441 3.20 13.32 47.98
CA GLU A 441 3.69 14.29 48.95
C GLU A 441 5.24 14.27 49.04
N GLU A 442 5.83 13.09 49.02
CA GLU A 442 7.28 12.97 49.04
C GLU A 442 7.92 13.41 47.71
N GLU A 443 7.31 13.05 46.57
CA GLU A 443 7.78 13.52 45.24
C GLU A 443 7.66 15.04 45.08
N ILE A 444 6.56 15.66 45.56
CA ILE A 444 6.40 17.10 45.56
C ILE A 444 7.48 17.78 46.40
N LYS A 445 7.85 17.22 47.57
CA LYS A 445 8.93 17.77 48.38
C LYS A 445 10.27 17.70 47.65
N ARG A 446 10.55 16.59 46.96
CA ARG A 446 11.78 16.42 46.14
C ARG A 446 11.80 17.39 44.96
N ALA A 447 10.69 17.50 44.20
CA ALA A 447 10.57 18.39 43.08
C ALA A 447 10.77 19.86 43.44
N ARG A 448 10.18 20.30 44.62
CA ARG A 448 10.39 21.65 45.13
C ARG A 448 11.86 21.97 45.41
N ARG A 449 12.58 21.04 46.09
CA ARG A 449 14.03 21.21 46.33
C ARG A 449 14.80 21.32 45.03
N SER A 450 14.49 20.46 44.05
CA SER A 450 15.14 20.47 42.75
C SER A 450 14.86 21.74 41.93
N GLU A 451 13.64 22.28 42.00
CA GLU A 451 13.28 23.55 41.36
C GLU A 451 13.96 24.73 42.06
N GLU A 452 14.04 24.76 43.39
CA GLU A 452 14.75 25.76 44.16
C GLU A 452 16.26 25.74 43.85
N GLU A 453 16.89 24.56 43.81
CA GLU A 453 18.29 24.42 43.46
C GLU A 453 18.57 24.90 42.02
N ARG A 454 17.73 24.56 41.06
CA ARG A 454 17.79 25.06 39.68
C ARG A 454 17.60 26.58 39.61
N GLY A 455 16.63 27.12 40.36
CA GLY A 455 16.41 28.57 40.45
C GLY A 455 17.66 29.31 40.96
N LEU A 456 18.31 28.75 41.98
CA LEU A 456 19.57 29.30 42.53
C LEU A 456 20.73 29.21 41.51
N GLN A 457 20.82 28.11 40.75
CA GLN A 457 21.88 27.89 39.78
C GLN A 457 21.76 28.79 38.55
N TYR A 458 20.57 29.12 38.11
CA TYR A 458 20.31 29.93 36.90
C TYR A 458 19.89 31.36 37.19
N GLY A 459 19.84 31.80 38.48
CA GLY A 459 19.55 33.18 38.88
C GLY A 459 18.17 33.69 38.49
N VAL A 460 17.23 32.79 38.36
CA VAL A 460 15.82 33.09 38.05
C VAL A 460 15.05 33.02 39.37
N PHE A 461 14.68 34.17 39.94
CA PHE A 461 13.79 34.33 41.09
C PHE A 461 12.45 34.91 40.64
#